data_58dd8ff4ee6cdb33eab91e19ef9d67dd
#
_entry.id   58dd8ff4ee6cdb33eab91e19ef9d67dd
#
_cell.length_a   1.000
_cell.length_b   1.000
_cell.length_c   1.000
_cell.angle_alpha   90.00
_cell.angle_beta   90.00
_cell.angle_gamma   90.00
#
_symmetry.space_group_name_H-M   'P 1'
#
loop_
_entity.id
_entity.type
_entity.pdbx_description
1 polymer ?
#
loop_
_entity_poly.entity_id
_entity_poly.type
_entity_poly.pdbx_seq_one_letter_code
_entity_poly.pdbx_strand_id
1 'polypeptide(L)'
;MLFSPRLTTCLVLFLSVLLPCAQAAPRKIIIDTDPGTDDAMAIMLALNSPELDVRAITVVPGNVIAKQGLDNALRMLSLANRCDIPLAAGAQHPLFQKLITAEFWHGKNGLANIELPPSKCKVDARWAPDLIIELLHASPHEITLVPIGPLTNIALAVEKDPSIVPLAKELILMGGSISGGNSTAVAEANIYGDPEAAQIVFQAGWPLTMVGLDVGDKTLLSRKHLAQLGKTHGPVNDFIYKVAEFLIQLGEKFGDSGTPMYDPLAVGVAIDASIVTAPLMHVDVETRGEFTRGQTVANRRNANEKNVLHHFPDGDRYIVEGLEKVEPNAKVCTEVNAEKFLELFVSRIQGK
;
A
#
# COMPACT_ATOMS: atom_id res chain seq x y z
N MET A 1 86.43 8.86 15.23
CA MET A 1 85.17 9.05 15.98
C MET A 1 84.02 9.00 14.98
N LEU A 2 83.31 7.86 14.93
CA LEU A 2 82.20 7.62 14.01
C LEU A 2 80.92 7.72 14.80
N PHE A 3 80.03 8.70 14.50
CA PHE A 3 78.69 8.83 15.09
C PHE A 3 77.69 8.07 14.19
N SER A 4 77.03 7.05 14.82
CA SER A 4 75.92 6.34 14.22
C SER A 4 74.61 7.02 14.59
N PRO A 5 73.68 7.28 13.62
CA PRO A 5 72.36 7.80 13.97
C PRO A 5 71.39 6.64 14.32
N ARG A 6 70.78 6.72 15.49
CA ARG A 6 69.69 5.84 15.93
C ARG A 6 68.39 6.24 15.24
N LEU A 7 67.88 5.36 14.38
CA LEU A 7 66.51 5.50 13.81
C LEU A 7 65.49 5.14 14.88
N THR A 8 64.64 6.10 15.32
CA THR A 8 63.54 5.87 16.18
C THR A 8 62.31 5.60 15.32
N THR A 9 61.85 4.35 15.24
CA THR A 9 60.64 3.96 14.51
C THR A 9 59.43 4.28 15.38
N CYS A 10 58.65 5.32 15.04
CA CYS A 10 57.34 5.57 15.65
C CYS A 10 56.29 4.64 15.04
N LEU A 11 55.80 3.71 15.81
CA LEU A 11 54.68 2.83 15.47
C LEU A 11 53.37 3.59 15.71
N VAL A 12 52.73 4.04 14.63
CA VAL A 12 51.41 4.68 14.71
C VAL A 12 50.34 3.57 14.69
N LEU A 13 49.75 3.33 15.83
CA LEU A 13 48.61 2.40 15.97
C LEU A 13 47.37 3.12 15.40
N PHE A 14 46.88 2.67 14.23
CA PHE A 14 45.58 3.05 13.73
C PHE A 14 44.49 2.30 14.52
N LEU A 15 43.86 2.97 15.47
CA LEU A 15 42.68 2.49 16.16
C LEU A 15 41.47 2.70 15.22
N SER A 16 41.07 1.68 14.47
CA SER A 16 39.83 1.70 13.66
C SER A 16 38.64 1.65 14.63
N VAL A 17 38.05 2.81 14.89
CA VAL A 17 36.78 2.91 15.60
C VAL A 17 35.69 2.41 14.65
N LEU A 18 35.25 1.16 14.83
CA LEU A 18 34.01 0.65 14.23
C LEU A 18 32.84 1.43 14.85
N LEU A 19 32.42 2.49 14.18
CA LEU A 19 31.14 3.16 14.51
C LEU A 19 30.04 2.15 14.25
N PRO A 20 29.19 1.81 15.23
CA PRO A 20 28.01 1.02 14.98
C PRO A 20 27.18 1.77 13.94
N CYS A 21 26.84 1.11 12.83
CA CYS A 21 25.88 1.63 11.86
C CYS A 21 24.56 1.84 12.62
N ALA A 22 24.21 3.08 12.91
CA ALA A 22 22.97 3.39 13.59
C ALA A 22 21.84 2.95 12.64
N GLN A 23 21.18 1.84 12.96
CA GLN A 23 20.01 1.40 12.23
C GLN A 23 18.93 2.47 12.40
N ALA A 24 18.40 2.96 11.27
CA ALA A 24 17.34 3.97 11.31
C ALA A 24 16.15 3.41 12.15
N ALA A 25 15.52 4.28 12.94
CA ALA A 25 14.33 3.88 13.70
C ALA A 25 13.25 3.34 12.75
N PRO A 26 12.52 2.28 13.14
CA PRO A 26 11.47 1.72 12.31
C PRO A 26 10.43 2.78 11.91
N ARG A 27 9.99 2.74 10.66
CA ARG A 27 8.96 3.63 10.13
C ARG A 27 7.62 3.32 10.77
N LYS A 28 7.01 4.27 11.42
CA LYS A 28 5.65 4.14 11.96
C LYS A 28 4.65 4.13 10.81
N ILE A 29 3.80 3.10 10.76
CA ILE A 29 2.77 2.98 9.73
C ILE A 29 1.39 2.70 10.34
N ILE A 30 0.35 3.17 9.64
CA ILE A 30 -1.04 2.71 9.81
C ILE A 30 -1.44 2.03 8.51
N ILE A 31 -1.91 0.80 8.58
CA ILE A 31 -2.44 0.06 7.43
C ILE A 31 -3.96 0.19 7.44
N ASP A 32 -4.54 0.73 6.37
CA ASP A 32 -5.99 0.73 6.12
C ASP A 32 -6.30 -0.31 5.04
N THR A 33 -7.13 -1.31 5.33
CA THR A 33 -7.18 -2.58 4.59
C THR A 33 -8.62 -3.09 4.48
N ASP A 34 -8.94 -3.83 3.41
CA ASP A 34 -10.20 -4.56 3.23
C ASP A 34 -10.00 -6.08 3.20
N PRO A 35 -9.58 -6.69 4.31
CA PRO A 35 -8.81 -7.92 4.47
C PRO A 35 -9.22 -9.09 3.57
N GLY A 36 -8.56 -9.17 2.42
CA GLY A 36 -8.56 -10.25 1.45
C GLY A 36 -7.27 -11.06 1.48
N THR A 37 -7.00 -11.80 0.41
CA THR A 37 -5.84 -12.70 0.29
C THR A 37 -4.52 -11.95 0.15
N ASP A 38 -4.47 -10.91 -0.65
CA ASP A 38 -3.28 -10.08 -0.85
C ASP A 38 -3.06 -9.12 0.32
N ASP A 39 -4.14 -8.59 0.94
CA ASP A 39 -4.06 -7.91 2.25
C ASP A 39 -3.39 -8.79 3.30
N ALA A 40 -3.75 -10.07 3.36
CA ALA A 40 -3.14 -11.00 4.31
C ALA A 40 -1.63 -11.12 4.09
N MET A 41 -1.19 -11.20 2.84
CA MET A 41 0.24 -11.20 2.50
C MET A 41 0.90 -9.87 2.85
N ALA A 42 0.24 -8.73 2.62
CA ALA A 42 0.74 -7.40 2.93
C ALA A 42 0.88 -7.17 4.44
N ILE A 43 -0.15 -7.54 5.21
CA ILE A 43 -0.13 -7.43 6.68
C ILE A 43 0.98 -8.29 7.26
N MET A 44 1.11 -9.56 6.82
CA MET A 44 2.19 -10.44 7.33
C MET A 44 3.58 -9.96 6.90
N LEU A 45 3.74 -9.39 5.71
CA LEU A 45 4.97 -8.73 5.30
C LEU A 45 5.32 -7.58 6.25
N ALA A 46 4.36 -6.71 6.54
CA ALA A 46 4.57 -5.56 7.45
C ALA A 46 4.95 -6.02 8.85
N LEU A 47 4.24 -7.02 9.42
CA LEU A 47 4.49 -7.53 10.76
C LEU A 47 5.83 -8.25 10.91
N ASN A 48 6.38 -8.81 9.82
CA ASN A 48 7.67 -9.49 9.79
C ASN A 48 8.84 -8.60 9.37
N SER A 49 8.59 -7.31 9.11
CA SER A 49 9.62 -6.38 8.62
C SER A 49 10.11 -5.48 9.75
N PRO A 50 11.37 -5.62 10.20
CA PRO A 50 11.91 -4.82 11.29
C PRO A 50 12.05 -3.33 10.95
N GLU A 51 11.95 -2.97 9.69
CA GLU A 51 11.94 -1.59 9.19
C GLU A 51 10.62 -0.85 9.48
N LEU A 52 9.57 -1.60 9.87
CA LEU A 52 8.23 -1.06 10.08
C LEU A 52 7.78 -1.21 11.55
N ASP A 53 7.13 -0.19 12.06
CA ASP A 53 6.41 -0.15 13.34
C ASP A 53 4.92 0.05 13.05
N VAL A 54 4.15 -1.04 13.02
CA VAL A 54 2.70 -1.00 12.75
C VAL A 54 1.97 -0.45 13.97
N ARG A 55 1.52 0.79 13.87
CA ARG A 55 0.86 1.54 14.97
C ARG A 55 -0.63 1.24 15.10
N ALA A 56 -1.27 0.91 13.99
CA ALA A 56 -2.67 0.48 13.95
C ALA A 56 -2.97 -0.23 12.62
N ILE A 57 -4.04 -1.03 12.63
CA ILE A 57 -4.73 -1.52 11.43
C ILE A 57 -6.16 -1.01 11.48
N THR A 58 -6.64 -0.47 10.38
CA THR A 58 -8.02 -0.01 10.21
C THR A 58 -8.69 -0.78 9.08
N VAL A 59 -9.98 -1.09 9.24
CA VAL A 59 -10.70 -1.96 8.28
C VAL A 59 -11.76 -1.17 7.54
N VAL A 60 -11.77 -1.30 6.23
CA VAL A 60 -12.73 -0.78 5.27
C VAL A 60 -13.39 -1.95 4.52
N PRO A 61 -14.60 -1.84 3.98
CA PRO A 61 -15.16 -2.86 3.10
C PRO A 61 -14.61 -2.74 1.68
N GLY A 62 -14.44 -3.85 1.01
CA GLY A 62 -13.98 -3.95 -0.38
C GLY A 62 -13.97 -5.41 -0.81
N ASN A 63 -12.89 -6.14 -0.61
CA ASN A 63 -12.78 -7.57 -0.95
C ASN A 63 -13.88 -8.43 -0.32
N VAL A 64 -14.26 -8.07 0.93
CA VAL A 64 -15.38 -8.64 1.67
C VAL A 64 -16.15 -7.54 2.40
N ILE A 65 -17.30 -7.87 2.95
CA ILE A 65 -18.03 -6.93 3.83
C ILE A 65 -17.19 -6.59 5.07
N ALA A 66 -17.34 -5.37 5.60
CA ALA A 66 -16.54 -4.85 6.72
C ALA A 66 -16.48 -5.79 7.93
N LYS A 67 -17.63 -6.44 8.28
CA LYS A 67 -17.69 -7.41 9.39
C LYS A 67 -16.77 -8.61 9.15
N GLN A 68 -16.76 -9.17 7.93
CA GLN A 68 -15.90 -10.30 7.60
C GLN A 68 -14.42 -9.86 7.57
N GLY A 69 -14.13 -8.71 6.98
CA GLY A 69 -12.76 -8.15 6.98
C GLY A 69 -12.23 -7.92 8.39
N LEU A 70 -13.06 -7.41 9.31
CA LEU A 70 -12.68 -7.21 10.69
C LEU A 70 -12.35 -8.54 11.41
N ASP A 71 -13.16 -9.60 11.20
CA ASP A 71 -12.87 -10.94 11.74
C ASP A 71 -11.59 -11.52 11.15
N ASN A 72 -11.36 -11.35 9.84
CA ASN A 72 -10.13 -11.74 9.16
C ASN A 72 -8.89 -11.08 9.77
N ALA A 73 -8.92 -9.76 9.93
CA ALA A 73 -7.81 -9.01 10.51
C ALA A 73 -7.54 -9.40 11.97
N LEU A 74 -8.59 -9.60 12.78
CA LEU A 74 -8.46 -10.09 14.16
C LEU A 74 -7.76 -11.44 14.21
N ARG A 75 -8.17 -12.39 13.36
CA ARG A 75 -7.60 -13.74 13.31
C ARG A 75 -6.14 -13.70 12.82
N MET A 76 -5.84 -12.85 11.84
CA MET A 76 -4.47 -12.65 11.35
C MET A 76 -3.56 -12.07 12.44
N LEU A 77 -3.97 -11.04 13.17
CA LEU A 77 -3.21 -10.50 14.30
C LEU A 77 -3.01 -11.55 15.40
N SER A 78 -4.04 -12.34 15.70
CA SER A 78 -3.93 -13.44 16.66
C SER A 78 -2.95 -14.52 16.21
N LEU A 79 -2.96 -14.87 14.90
CA LEU A 79 -2.03 -15.84 14.30
C LEU A 79 -0.58 -15.35 14.39
N ALA A 80 -0.36 -14.06 14.13
CA ALA A 80 0.94 -13.41 14.22
C ALA A 80 1.37 -13.08 15.67
N ASN A 81 0.52 -13.39 16.67
CA ASN A 81 0.74 -13.03 18.08
C ASN A 81 0.96 -11.52 18.30
N ARG A 82 0.24 -10.67 17.55
CA ARG A 82 0.34 -9.21 17.56
C ARG A 82 -0.98 -8.54 18.00
N CYS A 83 -1.58 -9.06 19.07
CA CYS A 83 -2.77 -8.44 19.70
C CYS A 83 -2.46 -7.12 20.43
N ASP A 84 -1.22 -6.69 20.45
CA ASP A 84 -0.76 -5.39 20.92
C ASP A 84 -1.13 -4.25 19.95
N ILE A 85 -1.34 -4.57 18.66
CA ILE A 85 -1.67 -3.58 17.64
C ILE A 85 -3.16 -3.25 17.69
N PRO A 86 -3.54 -1.95 17.85
CA PRO A 86 -4.92 -1.53 17.74
C PRO A 86 -5.53 -1.88 16.38
N LEU A 87 -6.69 -2.53 16.39
CA LEU A 87 -7.47 -2.86 15.21
C LEU A 87 -8.84 -2.21 15.30
N ALA A 88 -9.14 -1.26 14.43
CA ALA A 88 -10.38 -0.50 14.46
C ALA A 88 -11.29 -0.79 13.26
N ALA A 89 -12.59 -0.90 13.53
CA ALA A 89 -13.61 -0.97 12.50
C ALA A 89 -13.86 0.42 11.88
N GLY A 90 -13.97 0.49 10.55
CA GLY A 90 -14.22 1.72 9.82
C GLY A 90 -15.62 1.80 9.20
N ALA A 91 -15.66 2.42 8.02
CA ALA A 91 -16.85 2.53 7.20
C ALA A 91 -17.48 1.15 6.93
N GLN A 92 -18.79 1.13 6.77
CA GLN A 92 -19.53 -0.10 6.43
C GLN A 92 -19.87 -0.15 4.93
N HIS A 93 -19.81 1.00 4.26
CA HIS A 93 -20.16 1.19 2.85
C HIS A 93 -19.27 2.26 2.23
N PRO A 94 -19.07 2.26 0.91
CA PRO A 94 -18.52 3.39 0.17
C PRO A 94 -19.35 4.66 0.40
N LEU A 95 -18.80 5.83 0.11
CA LEU A 95 -19.48 7.12 0.37
C LEU A 95 -20.82 7.24 -0.38
N PHE A 96 -20.86 6.86 -1.64
CA PHE A 96 -22.05 7.09 -2.47
C PHE A 96 -22.56 5.88 -3.23
N GLN A 97 -21.71 4.90 -3.52
CA GLN A 97 -22.14 3.74 -4.31
C GLN A 97 -22.45 2.52 -3.44
N LYS A 98 -23.05 1.51 -4.05
CA LYS A 98 -23.26 0.22 -3.40
C LYS A 98 -21.92 -0.50 -3.27
N LEU A 99 -21.74 -1.18 -2.13
CA LEU A 99 -20.59 -2.05 -1.93
C LEU A 99 -20.60 -3.18 -2.99
N ILE A 100 -19.45 -3.35 -3.62
CA ILE A 100 -19.14 -4.48 -4.50
C ILE A 100 -18.03 -5.26 -3.82
N THR A 101 -18.23 -6.56 -3.61
CA THR A 101 -17.22 -7.43 -2.99
C THR A 101 -16.50 -8.27 -4.04
N ALA A 102 -15.30 -8.73 -3.70
CA ALA A 102 -14.42 -9.48 -4.60
C ALA A 102 -14.23 -10.96 -4.15
N GLU A 103 -15.25 -11.57 -3.57
CA GLU A 103 -15.22 -12.96 -3.06
C GLU A 103 -14.81 -13.99 -4.13
N PHE A 104 -15.03 -13.69 -5.40
CA PHE A 104 -14.56 -14.52 -6.51
C PHE A 104 -13.03 -14.68 -6.50
N TRP A 105 -12.31 -13.57 -6.22
CA TRP A 105 -10.85 -13.54 -6.23
C TRP A 105 -10.24 -13.98 -4.90
N HIS A 106 -10.91 -13.70 -3.78
CA HIS A 106 -10.36 -13.89 -2.44
C HIS A 106 -10.95 -15.10 -1.68
N GLY A 107 -11.92 -15.82 -2.29
CA GLY A 107 -12.69 -16.86 -1.61
C GLY A 107 -13.84 -16.26 -0.80
N LYS A 108 -14.83 -17.09 -0.45
CA LYS A 108 -16.07 -16.63 0.24
C LYS A 108 -15.82 -15.95 1.58
N ASN A 109 -14.78 -16.34 2.29
CA ASN A 109 -14.39 -15.72 3.56
C ASN A 109 -13.30 -14.64 3.40
N GLY A 110 -12.85 -14.34 2.17
CA GLY A 110 -11.79 -13.40 1.88
C GLY A 110 -10.36 -13.94 2.10
N LEU A 111 -10.20 -15.13 2.67
CA LEU A 111 -8.91 -15.73 2.99
C LEU A 111 -8.72 -17.09 2.28
N ALA A 112 -8.99 -17.13 0.96
CA ALA A 112 -8.87 -18.35 0.14
C ALA A 112 -9.71 -19.53 0.68
N ASN A 113 -10.79 -19.27 1.41
CA ASN A 113 -11.58 -20.24 2.16
C ASN A 113 -10.81 -20.98 3.27
N ILE A 114 -9.67 -20.43 3.70
CA ILE A 114 -8.89 -20.97 4.81
C ILE A 114 -9.53 -20.55 6.13
N GLU A 115 -9.84 -21.52 6.99
CA GLU A 115 -10.34 -21.25 8.33
C GLU A 115 -9.18 -21.04 9.29
N LEU A 116 -9.03 -19.82 9.79
CA LEU A 116 -8.11 -19.51 10.87
C LEU A 116 -8.78 -19.75 12.24
N PRO A 117 -8.02 -20.09 13.28
CA PRO A 117 -8.55 -20.21 14.64
C PRO A 117 -9.26 -18.95 15.10
N PRO A 118 -10.21 -19.05 16.04
CA PRO A 118 -10.83 -17.87 16.65
C PRO A 118 -9.78 -16.93 17.23
N SER A 119 -10.01 -15.63 17.06
CA SER A 119 -9.06 -14.61 17.52
C SER A 119 -9.03 -14.50 19.05
N LYS A 120 -7.83 -14.24 19.59
CA LYS A 120 -7.62 -13.82 20.99
C LYS A 120 -7.54 -12.29 21.11
N CYS A 121 -7.39 -11.56 19.98
CA CYS A 121 -7.32 -10.12 19.94
C CYS A 121 -8.72 -9.50 20.12
N LYS A 122 -8.73 -8.21 20.45
CA LYS A 122 -9.97 -7.43 20.60
C LYS A 122 -9.98 -6.27 19.61
N VAL A 123 -11.18 -5.90 19.19
CA VAL A 123 -11.40 -4.69 18.39
C VAL A 123 -11.18 -3.47 19.29
N ASP A 124 -10.47 -2.46 18.76
CA ASP A 124 -10.38 -1.14 19.39
C ASP A 124 -11.76 -0.46 19.36
N ALA A 125 -12.14 0.20 20.44
CA ALA A 125 -13.45 0.83 20.56
C ALA A 125 -13.58 2.10 19.71
N ARG A 126 -12.48 2.68 19.25
CA ARG A 126 -12.46 3.86 18.36
C ARG A 126 -12.93 3.46 16.97
N TRP A 127 -13.62 4.35 16.30
CA TRP A 127 -13.88 4.24 14.88
C TRP A 127 -12.60 4.49 14.07
N ALA A 128 -12.38 3.78 12.97
CA ALA A 128 -11.13 3.83 12.21
C ALA A 128 -10.68 5.25 11.82
N PRO A 129 -11.53 6.13 11.25
CA PRO A 129 -11.16 7.53 10.99
C PRO A 129 -10.72 8.28 12.25
N ASP A 130 -11.36 8.05 13.41
CA ASP A 130 -11.00 8.70 14.67
C ASP A 130 -9.65 8.22 15.19
N LEU A 131 -9.37 6.93 15.07
CA LEU A 131 -8.08 6.35 15.42
C LEU A 131 -6.95 6.93 14.56
N ILE A 132 -7.18 7.07 13.23
CA ILE A 132 -6.22 7.68 12.31
C ILE A 132 -5.93 9.14 12.72
N ILE A 133 -6.97 9.95 12.96
CA ILE A 133 -6.86 11.33 13.38
C ILE A 133 -6.05 11.44 14.68
N GLU A 134 -6.43 10.66 15.70
CA GLU A 134 -5.77 10.68 17.01
C GLU A 134 -4.27 10.34 16.90
N LEU A 135 -3.92 9.29 16.14
CA LEU A 135 -2.54 8.85 16.00
C LEU A 135 -1.69 9.86 15.22
N LEU A 136 -2.23 10.51 14.18
CA LEU A 136 -1.53 11.55 13.43
C LEU A 136 -1.26 12.79 14.30
N HIS A 137 -2.23 13.20 15.13
CA HIS A 137 -2.01 14.29 16.10
C HIS A 137 -1.00 13.92 17.20
N ALA A 138 -1.01 12.65 17.64
CA ALA A 138 -0.08 12.18 18.67
C ALA A 138 1.37 12.02 18.18
N SER A 139 1.58 11.85 16.87
CA SER A 139 2.91 11.64 16.25
C SER A 139 3.05 12.42 14.94
N PRO A 140 3.05 13.77 15.00
CA PRO A 140 3.12 14.62 13.79
C PRO A 140 4.38 14.36 12.97
N HIS A 141 4.22 14.22 11.66
CA HIS A 141 5.27 13.98 10.66
C HIS A 141 6.05 12.66 10.83
N GLU A 142 5.54 11.72 11.65
CA GLU A 142 6.21 10.44 11.85
C GLU A 142 5.49 9.26 11.20
N ILE A 143 4.16 9.34 11.06
CA ILE A 143 3.34 8.22 10.58
C ILE A 143 3.15 8.27 9.06
N THR A 144 3.46 7.15 8.41
CA THR A 144 3.09 6.89 7.03
C THR A 144 1.75 6.14 7.01
N LEU A 145 0.77 6.66 6.28
CA LEU A 145 -0.47 5.94 5.99
C LEU A 145 -0.25 4.98 4.82
N VAL A 146 -0.68 3.74 4.98
CA VAL A 146 -0.56 2.70 3.93
C VAL A 146 -1.95 2.11 3.66
N PRO A 147 -2.84 2.85 2.96
CA PRO A 147 -4.11 2.29 2.54
C PRO A 147 -3.90 1.30 1.38
N ILE A 148 -4.40 0.08 1.56
CA ILE A 148 -4.34 -1.01 0.60
C ILE A 148 -5.75 -1.52 0.20
N GLY A 149 -6.79 -0.85 0.67
CA GLY A 149 -8.19 -1.02 0.27
C GLY A 149 -8.80 0.27 -0.27
N PRO A 150 -10.13 0.32 -0.48
CA PRO A 150 -10.85 1.53 -0.84
C PRO A 150 -10.62 2.67 0.16
N LEU A 151 -10.47 3.90 -0.33
CA LEU A 151 -9.98 5.05 0.46
C LEU A 151 -11.03 5.67 1.39
N THR A 152 -12.16 5.02 1.64
CA THR A 152 -13.30 5.56 2.39
C THR A 152 -12.91 6.02 3.79
N ASN A 153 -12.15 5.23 4.56
CA ASN A 153 -11.73 5.62 5.91
C ASN A 153 -10.82 6.84 5.91
N ILE A 154 -9.89 6.90 4.95
CA ILE A 154 -8.94 8.02 4.81
C ILE A 154 -9.69 9.30 4.42
N ALA A 155 -10.62 9.21 3.46
CA ALA A 155 -11.47 10.34 3.08
C ALA A 155 -12.30 10.85 4.25
N LEU A 156 -12.94 9.97 5.01
CA LEU A 156 -13.71 10.33 6.20
C LEU A 156 -12.86 10.97 7.29
N ALA A 157 -11.61 10.53 7.44
CA ALA A 157 -10.68 11.16 8.38
C ALA A 157 -10.33 12.60 7.94
N VAL A 158 -10.04 12.80 6.64
CA VAL A 158 -9.77 14.14 6.08
C VAL A 158 -10.98 15.07 6.18
N GLU A 159 -12.16 14.60 5.81
CA GLU A 159 -13.40 15.39 5.87
C GLU A 159 -13.74 15.79 7.32
N LYS A 160 -13.44 14.90 8.27
CA LYS A 160 -13.67 15.17 9.69
C LYS A 160 -12.64 16.14 10.28
N ASP A 161 -11.38 15.99 9.90
CA ASP A 161 -10.27 16.83 10.37
C ASP A 161 -9.21 17.04 9.27
N PRO A 162 -9.37 18.05 8.41
CA PRO A 162 -8.41 18.34 7.35
C PRO A 162 -7.00 18.69 7.87
N SER A 163 -6.86 19.06 9.15
CA SER A 163 -5.57 19.42 9.72
C SER A 163 -4.60 18.23 9.85
N ILE A 164 -5.08 17.00 9.69
CA ILE A 164 -4.23 15.79 9.72
C ILE A 164 -3.35 15.64 8.47
N VAL A 165 -3.74 16.26 7.36
CA VAL A 165 -3.01 16.12 6.08
C VAL A 165 -1.54 16.53 6.21
N PRO A 166 -1.18 17.72 6.70
CA PRO A 166 0.20 18.10 6.90
C PRO A 166 0.89 17.33 8.04
N LEU A 167 0.14 16.65 8.92
CA LEU A 167 0.70 15.88 10.03
C LEU A 167 1.17 14.49 9.62
N ALA A 168 0.67 13.94 8.53
CA ALA A 168 1.18 12.68 8.02
C ALA A 168 2.59 12.87 7.43
N LYS A 169 3.45 11.87 7.62
CA LYS A 169 4.76 11.85 6.97
C LYS A 169 4.61 11.67 5.45
N GLU A 170 3.78 10.74 5.04
CA GLU A 170 3.38 10.46 3.66
C GLU A 170 2.20 9.49 3.65
N LEU A 171 1.59 9.35 2.47
CA LEU A 171 0.56 8.36 2.19
C LEU A 171 1.04 7.51 1.00
N ILE A 172 1.15 6.19 1.19
CA ILE A 172 1.53 5.22 0.15
C ILE A 172 0.33 4.32 -0.08
N LEU A 173 -0.43 4.55 -1.14
CA LEU A 173 -1.63 3.77 -1.42
C LEU A 173 -1.38 2.65 -2.42
N MET A 174 -2.03 1.52 -2.24
CA MET A 174 -2.29 0.58 -3.32
C MET A 174 -3.59 0.97 -4.01
N GLY A 175 -3.51 1.28 -5.29
CA GLY A 175 -4.69 1.63 -6.08
C GLY A 175 -4.36 2.41 -7.34
N GLY A 176 -5.33 2.46 -8.23
CA GLY A 176 -5.25 3.19 -9.47
C GLY A 176 -4.36 2.58 -10.55
N SER A 177 -4.40 3.20 -11.69
CA SER A 177 -3.56 2.89 -12.85
C SER A 177 -3.63 4.01 -13.87
N ILE A 178 -2.53 4.27 -14.55
CA ILE A 178 -2.49 5.19 -15.68
C ILE A 178 -2.53 4.48 -17.05
N SER A 179 -2.64 3.14 -17.06
CA SER A 179 -2.57 2.34 -18.30
C SER A 179 -3.78 1.45 -18.56
N GLY A 180 -4.67 1.27 -17.60
CA GLY A 180 -5.83 0.38 -17.73
C GLY A 180 -6.50 0.11 -16.40
N GLY A 181 -7.31 -0.92 -16.29
CA GLY A 181 -7.98 -1.31 -15.06
C GLY A 181 -8.07 -2.82 -14.91
N ASN A 182 -8.46 -3.27 -13.72
CA ASN A 182 -8.76 -4.68 -13.42
C ASN A 182 -10.21 -4.88 -12.96
N SER A 183 -10.88 -3.82 -12.48
CA SER A 183 -12.30 -3.87 -12.11
C SER A 183 -13.20 -3.49 -13.30
N THR A 184 -12.76 -2.50 -14.08
CA THR A 184 -13.30 -2.16 -15.39
C THR A 184 -12.16 -2.04 -16.40
N ALA A 185 -12.44 -1.75 -17.66
CA ALA A 185 -11.40 -1.55 -18.67
C ALA A 185 -10.40 -0.43 -18.30
N VAL A 186 -10.77 0.49 -17.41
CA VAL A 186 -9.98 1.70 -17.11
C VAL A 186 -9.79 1.96 -15.63
N ALA A 187 -10.53 1.28 -14.74
CA ALA A 187 -10.50 1.53 -13.31
C ALA A 187 -9.94 0.34 -12.54
N GLU A 188 -9.06 0.64 -11.59
CA GLU A 188 -8.53 -0.28 -10.61
C GLU A 188 -9.55 -0.46 -9.46
N ALA A 189 -9.56 -1.63 -8.83
CA ALA A 189 -10.59 -2.07 -7.89
C ALA A 189 -10.75 -1.18 -6.65
N ASN A 190 -9.67 -0.76 -5.99
CA ASN A 190 -9.73 0.08 -4.80
C ASN A 190 -10.28 1.48 -5.11
N ILE A 191 -9.83 2.06 -6.22
CA ILE A 191 -10.35 3.36 -6.68
C ILE A 191 -11.81 3.22 -7.16
N TYR A 192 -12.12 2.14 -7.91
CA TYR A 192 -13.49 1.88 -8.35
C TYR A 192 -14.43 1.55 -7.18
N GLY A 193 -13.90 0.98 -6.10
CA GLY A 193 -14.63 0.68 -4.86
C GLY A 193 -15.24 1.92 -4.21
N ASP A 194 -14.56 3.07 -4.24
CA ASP A 194 -15.05 4.37 -3.78
C ASP A 194 -14.36 5.54 -4.49
N PRO A 195 -14.77 5.87 -5.74
CA PRO A 195 -14.12 6.92 -6.52
C PRO A 195 -14.21 8.30 -5.88
N GLU A 196 -15.29 8.61 -5.16
CA GLU A 196 -15.46 9.87 -4.46
C GLU A 196 -14.48 9.99 -3.29
N ALA A 197 -14.31 8.93 -2.51
CA ALA A 197 -13.29 8.89 -1.47
C ALA A 197 -11.88 9.05 -2.05
N ALA A 198 -11.60 8.37 -3.15
CA ALA A 198 -10.32 8.50 -3.85
C ALA A 198 -10.09 9.95 -4.32
N GLN A 199 -11.09 10.60 -4.91
CA GLN A 199 -11.00 12.00 -5.33
C GLN A 199 -10.66 12.92 -4.15
N ILE A 200 -11.35 12.76 -3.00
CA ILE A 200 -11.06 13.52 -1.78
C ILE A 200 -9.60 13.35 -1.37
N VAL A 201 -9.13 12.11 -1.32
CA VAL A 201 -7.76 11.81 -0.89
C VAL A 201 -6.71 12.37 -1.85
N PHE A 202 -6.88 12.21 -3.16
CA PHE A 202 -5.93 12.76 -4.15
C PHE A 202 -5.88 14.29 -4.16
N GLN A 203 -6.98 14.95 -3.80
CA GLN A 203 -7.06 16.42 -3.76
C GLN A 203 -6.70 17.02 -2.41
N ALA A 204 -6.52 16.22 -1.36
CA ALA A 204 -6.29 16.71 0.00
C ALA A 204 -4.91 17.35 0.21
N GLY A 205 -3.91 17.05 -0.64
CA GLY A 205 -2.56 17.63 -0.54
C GLY A 205 -1.56 16.82 0.28
N TRP A 206 -1.78 15.52 0.43
CA TRP A 206 -0.81 14.60 1.04
C TRP A 206 0.50 14.54 0.25
N PRO A 207 1.66 14.27 0.88
CA PRO A 207 2.80 13.66 0.19
C PRO A 207 2.43 12.23 -0.25
N LEU A 208 1.78 12.09 -1.42
CA LEU A 208 1.14 10.86 -1.87
C LEU A 208 2.02 10.08 -2.84
N THR A 209 2.10 8.76 -2.64
CA THR A 209 2.68 7.79 -3.59
C THR A 209 1.62 6.79 -4.01
N MET A 210 1.33 6.71 -5.30
CA MET A 210 0.39 5.77 -5.91
C MET A 210 1.14 4.54 -6.42
N VAL A 211 0.86 3.38 -5.81
CA VAL A 211 1.36 2.06 -6.22
C VAL A 211 0.22 1.35 -6.96
N GLY A 212 0.13 1.60 -8.26
CA GLY A 212 -0.96 1.13 -9.10
C GLY A 212 -0.66 -0.18 -9.83
N LEU A 213 -1.62 -0.58 -10.70
CA LEU A 213 -1.49 -1.78 -11.54
C LEU A 213 -0.27 -1.71 -12.46
N ASP A 214 0.15 -0.48 -12.86
CA ASP A 214 1.29 -0.25 -13.75
C ASP A 214 2.59 -0.92 -13.28
N VAL A 215 2.73 -1.11 -11.98
CA VAL A 215 3.86 -1.80 -11.33
C VAL A 215 3.44 -3.12 -10.69
N GLY A 216 2.22 -3.21 -10.15
CA GLY A 216 1.69 -4.42 -9.53
C GLY A 216 1.66 -5.61 -10.49
N ASP A 217 1.19 -5.40 -11.71
CA ASP A 217 1.13 -6.44 -12.76
C ASP A 217 2.50 -7.02 -13.13
N LYS A 218 3.58 -6.30 -12.83
CA LYS A 218 4.96 -6.73 -13.08
C LYS A 218 5.55 -7.58 -11.94
N THR A 219 4.87 -7.65 -10.78
CA THR A 219 5.36 -8.35 -9.58
C THR A 219 4.66 -9.69 -9.37
N LEU A 220 4.95 -10.66 -10.24
CA LEU A 220 4.28 -11.96 -10.23
C LEU A 220 4.93 -12.96 -9.26
N LEU A 221 4.23 -13.29 -8.18
CA LEU A 221 4.59 -14.39 -7.31
C LEU A 221 4.27 -15.73 -8.00
N SER A 222 5.30 -16.48 -8.36
CA SER A 222 5.20 -17.69 -9.17
C SER A 222 5.39 -18.99 -8.36
N ARG A 223 5.22 -20.15 -8.99
CA ARG A 223 5.53 -21.46 -8.42
C ARG A 223 6.95 -21.56 -7.86
N LYS A 224 7.94 -20.86 -8.47
CA LYS A 224 9.32 -20.77 -7.95
C LYS A 224 9.34 -20.16 -6.55
N HIS A 225 8.63 -19.07 -6.35
CA HIS A 225 8.55 -18.36 -5.07
C HIS A 225 7.76 -19.18 -4.03
N LEU A 226 6.66 -19.81 -4.47
CA LEU A 226 5.88 -20.72 -3.62
C LEU A 226 6.74 -21.87 -3.08
N ALA A 227 7.57 -22.48 -3.92
CA ALA A 227 8.51 -23.51 -3.50
C ALA A 227 9.56 -23.01 -2.49
N GLN A 228 9.89 -21.72 -2.53
CA GLN A 228 10.77 -21.12 -1.51
C GLN A 228 10.03 -20.90 -0.20
N LEU A 229 8.80 -20.35 -0.24
CA LEU A 229 7.96 -20.18 0.94
C LEU A 229 7.72 -21.49 1.67
N GLY A 230 7.51 -22.60 0.95
CA GLY A 230 7.31 -23.93 1.51
C GLY A 230 8.54 -24.55 2.23
N LYS A 231 9.69 -23.88 2.24
CA LYS A 231 10.88 -24.35 2.99
C LYS A 231 10.86 -23.98 4.47
N THR A 232 9.97 -23.06 4.87
CA THR A 232 9.85 -22.63 6.26
C THR A 232 8.43 -22.91 6.73
N HIS A 233 8.30 -23.54 7.89
CA HIS A 233 7.03 -23.92 8.48
C HIS A 233 6.76 -23.11 9.74
N GLY A 234 5.48 -22.94 10.03
CA GLY A 234 4.98 -22.23 11.19
C GLY A 234 3.59 -21.67 10.89
N PRO A 235 2.84 -21.24 11.92
CA PRO A 235 1.44 -20.82 11.73
C PRO A 235 1.27 -19.73 10.64
N VAL A 236 2.13 -18.71 10.65
CA VAL A 236 2.11 -17.63 9.66
C VAL A 236 2.59 -18.11 8.29
N ASN A 237 3.72 -18.85 8.25
CA ASN A 237 4.30 -19.33 7.00
C ASN A 237 3.36 -20.28 6.25
N ASP A 238 2.76 -21.25 6.97
CA ASP A 238 1.82 -22.22 6.40
C ASP A 238 0.53 -21.55 5.93
N PHE A 239 0.07 -20.50 6.61
CA PHE A 239 -1.06 -19.71 6.19
C PHE A 239 -0.75 -18.95 4.89
N ILE A 240 0.36 -18.20 4.84
CA ILE A 240 0.76 -17.44 3.65
C ILE A 240 1.07 -18.36 2.48
N TYR A 241 1.69 -19.52 2.72
CA TYR A 241 1.87 -20.53 1.68
C TYR A 241 0.56 -20.94 1.02
N LYS A 242 -0.48 -21.25 1.80
CA LYS A 242 -1.80 -21.65 1.31
C LYS A 242 -2.50 -20.50 0.56
N VAL A 243 -2.41 -19.28 1.06
CA VAL A 243 -2.94 -18.08 0.39
C VAL A 243 -2.27 -17.89 -0.96
N ALA A 244 -0.93 -17.92 -1.00
CA ALA A 244 -0.15 -17.79 -2.23
C ALA A 244 -0.46 -18.91 -3.23
N GLU A 245 -0.57 -20.15 -2.75
CA GLU A 245 -0.93 -21.30 -3.58
C GLU A 245 -2.31 -21.13 -4.23
N PHE A 246 -3.31 -20.69 -3.46
CA PHE A 246 -4.67 -20.41 -3.97
C PHE A 246 -4.65 -19.35 -5.07
N LEU A 247 -3.97 -18.23 -4.85
CA LEU A 247 -3.89 -17.14 -5.82
C LEU A 247 -3.13 -17.54 -7.08
N ILE A 248 -2.02 -18.26 -6.95
CA ILE A 248 -1.26 -18.78 -8.10
C ILE A 248 -2.13 -19.75 -8.91
N GLN A 249 -2.85 -20.67 -8.26
CA GLN A 249 -3.75 -21.59 -8.94
C GLN A 249 -4.90 -20.85 -9.64
N LEU A 250 -5.38 -19.76 -9.05
CA LEU A 250 -6.41 -18.93 -9.66
C LEU A 250 -5.86 -18.21 -10.90
N GLY A 251 -4.70 -17.56 -10.82
CA GLY A 251 -4.03 -16.91 -11.95
C GLY A 251 -3.77 -17.89 -13.09
N GLU A 252 -3.27 -19.09 -12.81
CA GLU A 252 -3.02 -20.15 -13.80
C GLU A 252 -4.29 -20.55 -14.59
N LYS A 253 -5.50 -20.49 -13.98
CA LYS A 253 -6.77 -20.73 -14.69
C LYS A 253 -7.09 -19.67 -15.73
N PHE A 254 -6.54 -18.46 -15.56
CA PHE A 254 -6.65 -17.35 -16.52
C PHE A 254 -5.45 -17.24 -17.45
N GLY A 255 -4.49 -18.15 -17.37
CA GLY A 255 -3.31 -18.21 -18.24
C GLY A 255 -2.11 -17.42 -17.73
N ASP A 256 -2.13 -16.95 -16.49
CA ASP A 256 -1.03 -16.22 -15.88
C ASP A 256 0.06 -17.17 -15.38
N SER A 257 1.29 -16.71 -15.30
CA SER A 257 2.44 -17.47 -14.77
C SER A 257 2.61 -17.37 -13.24
N GLY A 258 1.72 -16.66 -12.56
CA GLY A 258 1.74 -16.40 -11.14
C GLY A 258 0.58 -15.48 -10.73
N THR A 259 0.70 -14.88 -9.54
CA THR A 259 -0.27 -13.90 -9.05
C THR A 259 0.40 -12.54 -8.84
N PRO A 260 -0.23 -11.43 -9.26
CA PRO A 260 0.27 -10.09 -8.94
C PRO A 260 0.30 -9.84 -7.44
N MET A 261 1.29 -9.07 -7.00
CA MET A 261 1.50 -8.76 -5.58
C MET A 261 1.16 -7.28 -5.32
N TYR A 262 -0.12 -6.91 -5.46
CA TYR A 262 -0.56 -5.53 -5.40
C TYR A 262 -0.32 -4.90 -4.01
N ASP A 263 -1.03 -5.34 -2.99
CA ASP A 263 -0.94 -4.80 -1.63
C ASP A 263 0.42 -5.03 -0.99
N PRO A 264 1.03 -6.23 -1.13
CA PRO A 264 2.37 -6.44 -0.60
C PRO A 264 3.41 -5.50 -1.22
N LEU A 265 3.23 -5.06 -2.49
CA LEU A 265 4.13 -4.12 -3.12
C LEU A 265 4.04 -2.73 -2.48
N ALA A 266 2.84 -2.24 -2.12
CA ALA A 266 2.70 -0.96 -1.42
C ALA A 266 3.42 -0.98 -0.06
N VAL A 267 3.29 -2.08 0.69
CA VAL A 267 4.06 -2.30 1.92
C VAL A 267 5.56 -2.39 1.62
N GLY A 268 5.96 -3.07 0.53
CA GLY A 268 7.34 -3.15 0.06
C GLY A 268 7.95 -1.76 -0.23
N VAL A 269 7.19 -0.85 -0.82
CA VAL A 269 7.58 0.55 -1.05
C VAL A 269 7.75 1.31 0.26
N ALA A 270 6.90 1.03 1.27
CA ALA A 270 7.06 1.59 2.61
C ALA A 270 8.33 1.08 3.32
N ILE A 271 8.76 -0.15 3.05
CA ILE A 271 10.02 -0.72 3.55
C ILE A 271 11.21 -0.11 2.81
N ASP A 272 11.18 -0.14 1.48
CA ASP A 272 12.27 0.32 0.62
C ASP A 272 11.73 1.00 -0.65
N ALA A 273 11.70 2.33 -0.63
CA ALA A 273 11.22 3.12 -1.76
C ALA A 273 12.05 2.94 -3.05
N SER A 274 13.27 2.38 -2.96
CA SER A 274 14.11 2.14 -4.14
C SER A 274 13.66 0.94 -4.99
N ILE A 275 12.62 0.23 -4.56
CA ILE A 275 11.96 -0.84 -5.33
C ILE A 275 11.28 -0.28 -6.58
N VAL A 276 10.83 0.98 -6.53
CA VAL A 276 10.06 1.61 -7.61
C VAL A 276 10.70 2.90 -8.12
N THR A 277 10.39 3.26 -9.37
CA THR A 277 10.57 4.62 -9.89
C THR A 277 9.21 5.29 -9.94
N ALA A 278 9.09 6.45 -9.27
CA ALA A 278 7.81 7.15 -9.12
C ALA A 278 7.96 8.65 -9.45
N PRO A 279 7.82 9.06 -10.72
CA PRO A 279 7.79 10.47 -11.09
C PRO A 279 6.57 11.18 -10.49
N LEU A 280 6.73 12.48 -10.25
CA LEU A 280 5.63 13.36 -9.85
C LEU A 280 4.69 13.59 -11.03
N MET A 281 3.39 13.41 -10.81
CA MET A 281 2.33 13.65 -11.78
C MET A 281 1.13 14.32 -11.12
N HIS A 282 0.32 15.02 -11.90
CA HIS A 282 -1.03 15.38 -11.50
C HIS A 282 -1.97 14.23 -11.84
N VAL A 283 -2.71 13.76 -10.84
CA VAL A 283 -3.68 12.67 -10.95
C VAL A 283 -5.04 13.16 -10.50
N ASP A 284 -6.02 13.05 -11.38
CA ASP A 284 -7.43 13.22 -11.08
C ASP A 284 -8.14 11.87 -10.99
N VAL A 285 -9.26 11.80 -10.28
CA VAL A 285 -10.12 10.61 -10.24
C VAL A 285 -11.45 10.92 -10.93
N GLU A 286 -11.82 10.11 -11.91
CA GLU A 286 -13.09 10.23 -12.62
C GLU A 286 -14.24 9.65 -11.79
N THR A 287 -15.21 10.51 -11.42
CA THR A 287 -16.33 10.13 -10.56
C THR A 287 -17.71 10.14 -11.25
N ARG A 288 -17.81 10.61 -12.49
CA ARG A 288 -19.11 10.86 -13.18
C ARG A 288 -19.31 10.07 -14.46
N GLY A 289 -18.23 9.71 -15.13
CA GLY A 289 -18.30 9.06 -16.44
C GLY A 289 -18.91 7.65 -16.37
N GLU A 290 -19.85 7.36 -17.26
CA GLU A 290 -20.50 6.03 -17.32
C GLU A 290 -19.47 4.90 -17.56
N PHE A 291 -18.51 5.14 -18.45
CA PHE A 291 -17.50 4.15 -18.85
C PHE A 291 -16.13 4.35 -18.22
N THR A 292 -15.92 5.52 -17.58
CA THR A 292 -14.61 5.93 -17.04
C THR A 292 -14.61 6.16 -15.53
N ARG A 293 -15.73 5.92 -14.87
CA ARG A 293 -15.85 6.04 -13.41
C ARG A 293 -14.79 5.20 -12.70
N GLY A 294 -14.10 5.81 -11.75
CA GLY A 294 -13.02 5.19 -10.99
C GLY A 294 -11.66 5.18 -11.71
N GLN A 295 -11.57 5.74 -12.92
CA GLN A 295 -10.29 5.89 -13.61
C GLN A 295 -9.43 6.94 -12.90
N THR A 296 -8.17 6.62 -12.65
CA THR A 296 -7.13 7.60 -12.31
C THR A 296 -6.55 8.18 -13.59
N VAL A 297 -6.70 9.49 -13.76
CA VAL A 297 -6.37 10.21 -14.98
C VAL A 297 -5.09 11.02 -14.75
N ALA A 298 -4.01 10.67 -15.45
CA ALA A 298 -2.77 11.42 -15.44
C ALA A 298 -2.29 11.70 -16.85
N ASN A 299 -1.70 12.88 -17.07
CA ASN A 299 -1.08 13.20 -18.35
C ASN A 299 0.31 12.57 -18.44
N ARG A 300 0.43 11.46 -19.16
CA ARG A 300 1.70 10.72 -19.32
C ARG A 300 2.75 11.46 -20.16
N ARG A 301 2.34 12.40 -21.01
CA ARG A 301 3.25 13.16 -21.89
C ARG A 301 3.82 14.37 -21.16
N ASN A 302 2.96 15.05 -20.39
CA ASN A 302 3.30 16.24 -19.63
C ASN A 302 2.70 16.14 -18.24
N ALA A 303 3.47 15.58 -17.31
CA ALA A 303 3.03 15.23 -15.96
C ALA A 303 2.37 16.39 -15.16
N ASN A 304 2.63 17.64 -15.57
CA ASN A 304 2.19 18.86 -14.90
C ASN A 304 1.13 19.61 -15.73
N GLU A 305 0.43 18.95 -16.62
CA GLU A 305 -0.58 19.59 -17.47
C GLU A 305 -1.92 18.89 -17.37
N LYS A 306 -2.98 19.67 -17.29
CA LYS A 306 -4.38 19.24 -17.24
C LYS A 306 -5.13 19.80 -18.44
N ASN A 307 -6.03 18.99 -19.00
CA ASN A 307 -6.95 19.50 -20.02
C ASN A 307 -7.93 20.49 -19.40
N VAL A 308 -7.98 21.71 -19.94
CA VAL A 308 -8.94 22.73 -19.53
C VAL A 308 -9.89 23.00 -20.68
N LEU A 309 -11.17 22.88 -20.41
CA LEU A 309 -12.24 23.29 -21.32
C LEU A 309 -12.53 24.76 -21.05
N HIS A 310 -12.10 25.64 -21.94
CA HIS A 310 -12.50 27.03 -21.90
C HIS A 310 -13.91 27.19 -22.55
N HIS A 311 -14.83 27.74 -21.77
CA HIS A 311 -16.16 28.10 -22.27
C HIS A 311 -16.10 29.52 -22.80
N PHE A 312 -16.26 29.70 -24.12
CA PHE A 312 -16.37 31.03 -24.73
C PHE A 312 -17.83 31.40 -24.86
N PRO A 313 -18.19 32.64 -24.49
CA PRO A 313 -19.59 33.11 -24.56
C PRO A 313 -20.15 33.25 -25.98
N ASP A 314 -19.40 32.92 -27.00
CA ASP A 314 -19.69 33.16 -28.41
C ASP A 314 -20.38 31.97 -29.09
N GLY A 315 -21.40 31.39 -28.47
CA GLY A 315 -22.23 30.35 -29.04
C GLY A 315 -21.58 28.95 -28.98
N ASP A 316 -22.01 28.03 -29.82
CA ASP A 316 -21.82 26.58 -29.79
C ASP A 316 -20.39 26.05 -30.01
N ARG A 317 -19.35 26.80 -29.72
CA ARG A 317 -17.95 26.34 -29.88
C ARG A 317 -17.23 26.20 -28.58
N TYR A 318 -16.69 24.99 -28.34
CA TYR A 318 -15.72 24.75 -27.31
C TYR A 318 -14.33 24.80 -27.96
N ILE A 319 -13.46 25.67 -27.47
CA ILE A 319 -12.05 25.67 -27.87
C ILE A 319 -11.24 25.15 -26.69
N VAL A 320 -10.51 24.06 -26.91
CA VAL A 320 -9.49 23.63 -25.97
C VAL A 320 -8.25 24.47 -26.28
N GLU A 321 -8.06 25.55 -25.54
CA GLU A 321 -6.82 26.33 -25.61
C GLU A 321 -5.77 25.74 -24.68
N GLY A 322 -5.10 24.70 -25.16
CA GLY A 322 -3.91 24.18 -24.49
C GLY A 322 -4.19 23.38 -23.23
N LEU A 323 -3.11 23.05 -22.57
CA LEU A 323 -3.09 22.35 -21.30
C LEU A 323 -2.75 23.38 -20.21
N GLU A 324 -3.56 23.46 -19.16
CA GLU A 324 -3.23 24.26 -17.99
C GLU A 324 -2.13 23.56 -17.21
N LYS A 325 -1.08 24.32 -16.82
CA LYS A 325 -0.09 23.81 -15.90
C LYS A 325 -0.71 23.67 -14.52
N VAL A 326 -0.60 22.48 -13.96
CA VAL A 326 -1.05 22.14 -12.61
C VAL A 326 0.10 21.64 -11.79
N GLU A 327 0.07 21.87 -10.48
CA GLU A 327 1.05 21.28 -9.58
C GLU A 327 0.80 19.78 -9.48
N PRO A 328 1.86 18.95 -9.49
CA PRO A 328 1.74 17.52 -9.23
C PRO A 328 1.19 17.28 -7.83
N ASN A 329 0.30 16.29 -7.70
CA ASN A 329 -0.27 15.90 -6.41
C ASN A 329 0.10 14.48 -5.97
N ALA A 330 0.77 13.70 -6.85
CA ALA A 330 1.16 12.33 -6.53
C ALA A 330 2.49 11.94 -7.17
N LYS A 331 3.25 11.10 -6.49
CA LYS A 331 4.28 10.25 -7.10
C LYS A 331 3.57 9.02 -7.66
N VAL A 332 3.71 8.76 -8.95
CA VAL A 332 3.07 7.62 -9.62
C VAL A 332 4.12 6.58 -9.94
N CYS A 333 4.01 5.38 -9.36
CA CYS A 333 4.94 4.29 -9.64
C CYS A 333 4.77 3.80 -11.07
N THR A 334 5.83 3.91 -11.89
CA THR A 334 5.84 3.54 -13.31
C THR A 334 6.76 2.36 -13.62
N GLU A 335 7.83 2.21 -12.83
CA GLU A 335 8.77 1.11 -12.94
C GLU A 335 9.00 0.43 -11.60
N VAL A 336 9.28 -0.87 -11.61
CA VAL A 336 9.51 -1.68 -10.42
C VAL A 336 10.66 -2.66 -10.63
N ASN A 337 11.50 -2.82 -9.61
CA ASN A 337 12.42 -3.96 -9.51
C ASN A 337 11.67 -5.13 -8.85
N ALA A 338 10.95 -5.89 -9.68
CA ALA A 338 10.11 -7.00 -9.23
C ALA A 338 10.92 -8.09 -8.52
N GLU A 339 12.12 -8.42 -9.01
CA GLU A 339 12.98 -9.46 -8.41
C GLU A 339 13.38 -9.06 -6.98
N LYS A 340 13.88 -7.84 -6.79
CA LYS A 340 14.25 -7.30 -5.47
C LYS A 340 13.07 -7.34 -4.49
N PHE A 341 11.87 -6.94 -4.96
CA PHE A 341 10.67 -6.97 -4.14
C PHE A 341 10.26 -8.40 -3.75
N LEU A 342 10.22 -9.33 -4.72
CA LEU A 342 9.83 -10.71 -4.46
C LEU A 342 10.82 -11.45 -3.55
N GLU A 343 12.12 -11.17 -3.67
CA GLU A 343 13.15 -11.67 -2.74
C GLU A 343 12.93 -11.10 -1.33
N LEU A 344 12.66 -9.80 -1.20
CA LEU A 344 12.30 -9.17 0.07
C LEU A 344 11.09 -9.86 0.70
N PHE A 345 9.99 -10.01 -0.05
CA PHE A 345 8.77 -10.65 0.44
C PHE A 345 9.04 -12.07 0.95
N VAL A 346 9.65 -12.92 0.13
CA VAL A 346 9.94 -14.32 0.50
C VAL A 346 10.83 -14.36 1.73
N SER A 347 11.87 -13.54 1.79
CA SER A 347 12.80 -13.46 2.92
C SER A 347 12.07 -13.08 4.21
N ARG A 348 11.22 -12.04 4.20
CA ARG A 348 10.49 -11.59 5.40
C ARG A 348 9.47 -12.61 5.88
N ILE A 349 8.74 -13.26 4.97
CA ILE A 349 7.81 -14.33 5.34
C ILE A 349 8.58 -15.53 5.94
N GLN A 350 9.79 -15.80 5.51
CA GLN A 350 10.65 -16.85 6.08
C GLN A 350 11.31 -16.45 7.41
N GLY A 351 11.16 -15.20 7.87
CA GLY A 351 11.79 -14.70 9.10
C GLY A 351 13.31 -14.46 8.97
N LYS A 352 13.75 -14.02 7.78
CA LYS A 352 15.17 -13.75 7.47
C LYS A 352 15.41 -12.26 7.28
#